data_b5b265f4dfb4bd02ebf732ba4c562372
#
_entry.id   b5b265f4dfb4bd02ebf732ba4c562372
#
_cell.length_a   1.000
_cell.length_b   1.000
_cell.length_c   1.000
_cell.angle_alpha   90.00
_cell.angle_beta   90.00
_cell.angle_gamma   90.00
#
_symmetry.space_group_name_H-M   'P 1'
#
loop_
_entity.id
_entity.type
_entity.pdbx_description
1 polymer ?
#
loop_
_entity_poly.entity_id
_entity_poly.type
_entity_poly.pdbx_seq_one_letter_code
_entity_poly.pdbx_strand_id
1 'polypeptide(L)'
;MKILVLNCGSSSLKYQLIDMETEEVLASGKYERIGEKEAFITHKAQGKKVEIKKPAYDHKEAIEFTLAQLTNPEYKVIDSLDEVEAIGHRVVHGGEIFKESA
;
A
#
# COMPACT_ATOMS: atom_id res chain seq x y z
N MET A 1 12.75 -12.04 -0.97
CA MET A 1 12.66 -10.61 -1.39
C MET A 1 11.22 -10.15 -1.26
N LYS A 2 11.02 -9.04 -0.60
CA LYS A 2 9.69 -8.48 -0.45
C LYS A 2 9.54 -7.25 -1.33
N ILE A 3 8.47 -7.20 -2.08
CA ILE A 3 8.21 -6.11 -3.02
C ILE A 3 6.88 -5.47 -2.70
N LEU A 4 6.86 -4.15 -2.65
CA LEU A 4 5.62 -3.40 -2.47
C LEU A 4 5.17 -2.88 -3.82
N VAL A 5 3.96 -3.25 -4.22
CA VAL A 5 3.38 -2.82 -5.50
C VAL A 5 2.32 -1.77 -5.21
N LEU A 6 2.44 -0.63 -5.87
CA LEU A 6 1.52 0.48 -5.70
C LEU A 6 0.78 0.77 -7.00
N ASN A 7 -0.54 0.84 -6.93
CA ASN A 7 -1.37 1.22 -8.07
C ASN A 7 -2.07 2.52 -7.71
N CYS A 8 -1.73 3.60 -8.40
CA CYS A 8 -2.28 4.90 -8.10
C CYS A 8 -3.37 5.27 -9.09
N GLY A 9 -4.57 5.52 -8.58
CA GLY A 9 -5.65 6.10 -9.37
C GLY A 9 -5.75 7.58 -9.11
N SER A 10 -6.78 8.23 -9.63
CA SER A 10 -6.91 9.68 -9.47
C SER A 10 -7.11 10.09 -8.02
N SER A 11 -7.87 9.32 -7.26
CA SER A 11 -8.11 9.62 -5.86
C SER A 11 -8.01 8.37 -5.00
N SER A 12 -7.27 7.38 -5.47
CA SER A 12 -7.15 6.13 -4.73
C SER A 12 -5.74 5.56 -4.87
N LEU A 13 -5.44 4.63 -4.00
CA LEU A 13 -4.16 3.95 -4.00
C LEU A 13 -4.41 2.51 -3.56
N LYS A 14 -4.05 1.55 -4.41
CA LYS A 14 -4.09 0.15 -4.03
C LYS A 14 -2.66 -0.31 -3.82
N TYR A 15 -2.45 -1.20 -2.88
CA TYR A 15 -1.11 -1.69 -2.61
C TYR A 15 -1.13 -3.15 -2.21
N GLN A 16 -0.02 -3.82 -2.49
CA GLN A 16 0.22 -5.19 -2.06
C GLN A 16 1.67 -5.34 -1.68
N LEU A 17 1.93 -6.00 -0.57
CA LEU A 17 3.28 -6.39 -0.19
C LEU A 17 3.41 -7.88 -0.47
N ILE A 18 4.31 -8.25 -1.35
CA ILE A 18 4.44 -9.61 -1.84
C ILE A 18 5.81 -10.16 -1.47
N ASP A 19 5.80 -11.39 -0.93
CA ASP A 19 7.05 -12.12 -0.71
C ASP A 19 7.33 -12.91 -1.99
N MET A 20 8.37 -12.51 -2.70
CA MET A 20 8.64 -13.12 -4.01
C MET A 20 9.21 -14.52 -3.91
N GLU A 21 9.69 -14.93 -2.75
CA GLU A 21 10.17 -16.30 -2.61
C GLU A 21 9.03 -17.30 -2.54
N THR A 22 7.95 -16.93 -1.88
CA THR A 22 6.79 -17.79 -1.74
C THR A 22 5.65 -17.36 -2.64
N GLU A 23 5.76 -16.17 -3.25
CA GLU A 23 4.72 -15.56 -4.07
C GLU A 23 3.44 -15.31 -3.30
N GLU A 24 3.56 -15.12 -1.99
CA GLU A 24 2.41 -14.83 -1.15
C GLU A 24 2.22 -13.33 -0.97
N VAL A 25 0.96 -12.91 -0.93
CA VAL A 25 0.62 -11.53 -0.61
C VAL A 25 0.58 -11.43 0.90
N LEU A 26 1.54 -10.74 1.48
CA LEU A 26 1.64 -10.60 2.93
C LEU A 26 0.68 -9.56 3.48
N ALA A 27 0.44 -8.52 2.72
CA ALA A 27 -0.49 -7.46 3.10
C ALA A 27 -1.03 -6.81 1.86
N SER A 28 -2.23 -6.26 1.94
CA SER A 28 -2.82 -5.56 0.82
C SER A 28 -3.80 -4.53 1.36
N GLY A 29 -4.19 -3.60 0.52
CA GLY A 29 -5.17 -2.63 0.94
C GLY A 29 -5.48 -1.63 -0.14
N LYS A 30 -6.37 -0.71 0.22
CA LYS A 30 -6.81 0.34 -0.68
C LYS A 30 -7.07 1.59 0.14
N TYR A 31 -6.51 2.70 -0.31
CA TYR A 31 -6.78 4.00 0.27
C TYR A 31 -7.71 4.71 -0.69
N GLU A 32 -8.84 5.20 -0.20
CA GLU A 32 -9.87 5.79 -1.05
C GLU A 32 -10.15 7.22 -0.64
N ARG A 33 -10.65 8.01 -1.59
CA ARG A 33 -11.02 9.40 -1.38
C ARG A 33 -9.85 10.27 -0.96
N ILE A 34 -8.68 9.98 -1.52
CA ILE A 34 -7.50 10.79 -1.25
C ILE A 34 -7.77 12.21 -1.75
N GLY A 35 -7.48 13.20 -0.90
CA GLY A 35 -7.77 14.59 -1.20
C GLY A 35 -9.05 15.07 -0.53
N GLU A 36 -9.80 14.19 0.09
CA GLU A 36 -11.03 14.54 0.77
C GLU A 36 -10.90 14.32 2.26
N LYS A 37 -11.77 14.97 3.02
CA LYS A 37 -11.76 14.81 4.48
C LYS A 37 -12.17 13.41 4.90
N GLU A 38 -12.89 12.71 4.03
CA GLU A 38 -13.40 11.39 4.36
C GLU A 38 -12.55 10.27 3.80
N ALA A 39 -11.29 10.55 3.51
CA ALA A 39 -10.38 9.53 3.03
C ALA A 39 -10.23 8.43 4.07
N PHE A 40 -10.12 7.21 3.59
CA PHE A 40 -9.96 6.07 4.49
C PHE A 40 -9.16 4.99 3.81
N ILE A 41 -8.55 4.14 4.63
CA ILE A 41 -7.76 3.03 4.15
C ILE A 41 -8.38 1.73 4.68
N THR A 42 -8.47 0.73 3.81
CA THR A 42 -8.84 -0.62 4.21
C THR A 42 -7.58 -1.47 4.07
N HIS A 43 -7.09 -2.00 5.18
CA HIS A 43 -5.82 -2.72 5.22
C HIS A 43 -6.06 -4.15 5.65
N LYS A 44 -5.45 -5.09 4.92
CA LYS A 44 -5.55 -6.52 5.24
C LYS A 44 -4.16 -7.06 5.49
N ALA A 45 -3.97 -7.70 6.63
CA ALA A 45 -2.69 -8.31 6.98
C ALA A 45 -2.93 -9.38 8.03
N GLN A 46 -2.23 -10.49 7.91
CA GLN A 46 -2.28 -11.57 8.90
C GLN A 46 -3.71 -12.05 9.19
N GLY A 47 -4.53 -12.12 8.16
CA GLY A 47 -5.90 -12.57 8.32
C GLY A 47 -6.84 -11.55 8.92
N LYS A 48 -6.36 -10.34 9.17
CA LYS A 48 -7.17 -9.27 9.75
C LYS A 48 -7.44 -8.21 8.71
N LYS A 49 -8.63 -7.62 8.79
CA LYS A 49 -9.01 -6.52 7.93
C LYS A 49 -9.40 -5.35 8.81
N VAL A 50 -8.76 -4.21 8.60
CA VAL A 50 -9.07 -3.02 9.38
C VAL A 50 -9.39 -1.88 8.43
N GLU A 51 -10.29 -1.00 8.87
CA GLU A 51 -10.62 0.20 8.13
C GLU A 51 -10.31 1.38 9.01
N ILE A 52 -9.50 2.30 8.51
CA ILE A 52 -9.05 3.44 9.27
C ILE A 52 -9.39 4.71 8.51
N LYS A 53 -10.14 5.59 9.15
CA LYS A 53 -10.46 6.88 8.55
C LYS A 53 -9.32 7.83 8.84
N LYS A 54 -8.66 8.28 7.79
CA LYS A 54 -7.50 9.15 7.93
C LYS A 54 -7.41 10.03 6.70
N PRO A 55 -7.62 11.34 6.85
CA PRO A 55 -7.51 12.24 5.70
C PRO A 55 -6.08 12.21 5.14
N ALA A 56 -5.99 12.25 3.84
CA ALA A 56 -4.73 12.37 3.14
C ALA A 56 -4.94 13.39 2.04
N TYR A 57 -4.06 14.38 1.97
CA TYR A 57 -4.23 15.46 1.02
C TYR A 57 -3.77 15.08 -0.38
N ASP A 58 -2.84 14.15 -0.46
CA ASP A 58 -2.35 13.69 -1.76
C ASP A 58 -1.84 12.27 -1.62
N HIS A 59 -1.36 11.71 -2.75
CA HIS A 59 -0.89 10.33 -2.76
C HIS A 59 0.36 10.14 -1.91
N LYS A 60 1.18 11.17 -1.77
CA LYS A 60 2.37 11.05 -0.95
C LYS A 60 2.00 10.77 0.49
N GLU A 61 1.03 11.52 1.03
CA GLU A 61 0.59 11.28 2.40
C GLU A 61 -0.05 9.91 2.54
N ALA A 62 -0.82 9.50 1.53
CA ALA A 62 -1.46 8.20 1.56
C ALA A 62 -0.41 7.08 1.58
N ILE A 63 0.64 7.22 0.79
CA ILE A 63 1.71 6.24 0.75
C ILE A 63 2.42 6.18 2.10
N GLU A 64 2.71 7.33 2.68
CA GLU A 64 3.39 7.38 3.97
C GLU A 64 2.58 6.68 5.05
N PHE A 65 1.28 6.93 5.08
CA PHE A 65 0.43 6.27 6.07
C PHE A 65 0.34 4.77 5.81
N THR A 66 0.27 4.39 4.54
CA THR A 66 0.24 2.97 4.17
C THR A 66 1.50 2.26 4.65
N LEU A 67 2.65 2.86 4.44
CA LEU A 67 3.91 2.25 4.86
C LEU A 67 3.94 2.07 6.38
N ALA A 68 3.35 3.01 7.12
CA ALA A 68 3.29 2.88 8.57
C ALA A 68 2.46 1.68 8.99
N GLN A 69 1.44 1.31 8.21
CA GLN A 69 0.61 0.17 8.58
C GLN A 69 1.35 -1.16 8.43
N LEU A 70 2.30 -1.23 7.52
CA LEU A 70 3.04 -2.47 7.31
C LEU A 70 3.88 -2.85 8.51
N THR A 71 4.24 -1.88 9.35
CA THR A 71 5.03 -2.12 10.55
C THR A 71 4.24 -1.88 11.82
N ASN A 72 2.93 -1.64 11.71
CA ASN A 72 2.08 -1.40 12.87
C ASN A 72 2.08 -2.63 13.77
N PRO A 73 2.38 -2.50 15.06
CA PRO A 73 2.50 -3.68 15.94
C PRO A 73 1.27 -4.56 16.00
N GLU A 74 0.10 -4.04 15.71
CA GLU A 74 -1.12 -4.82 15.81
C GLU A 74 -1.24 -5.86 14.71
N TYR A 75 -0.69 -5.55 13.50
CA TYR A 75 -0.84 -6.47 12.37
C TYR A 75 0.35 -6.41 11.43
N LYS A 76 1.51 -6.05 11.97
CA LYS A 76 2.68 -5.90 11.11
C LYS A 76 3.05 -7.21 10.43
N VAL A 77 3.53 -7.08 9.21
CA VAL A 77 4.02 -8.21 8.45
C VAL A 77 5.52 -8.11 8.24
N ILE A 78 6.10 -6.97 8.58
CA ILE A 78 7.55 -6.77 8.54
C ILE A 78 7.93 -5.97 9.78
N ASP A 79 9.15 -6.14 10.24
CA ASP A 79 9.64 -5.43 11.42
C ASP A 79 10.14 -4.04 11.07
N SER A 80 10.60 -3.86 9.85
CA SER A 80 11.17 -2.59 9.42
C SER A 80 10.90 -2.42 7.94
N LEU A 81 10.75 -1.18 7.49
CA LEU A 81 10.59 -0.90 6.08
C LEU A 81 11.82 -1.29 5.26
N ASP A 82 12.95 -1.51 5.93
CA ASP A 82 14.14 -1.99 5.24
C ASP A 82 13.93 -3.36 4.62
N GLU A 83 12.93 -4.11 5.07
CA GLU A 83 12.65 -5.42 4.49
C GLU A 83 12.02 -5.33 3.12
N VAL A 84 11.49 -4.16 2.75
CA VAL A 84 10.93 -3.96 1.42
C VAL A 84 12.10 -3.63 0.49
N GLU A 85 12.39 -4.55 -0.43
CA GLU A 85 13.58 -4.42 -1.25
C GLU A 85 13.34 -3.71 -2.57
N ALA A 86 12.09 -3.62 -2.99
CA ALA A 86 11.76 -2.93 -4.22
C ALA A 86 10.34 -2.40 -4.13
N ILE A 87 10.08 -1.30 -4.84
CA ILE A 87 8.76 -0.73 -4.93
C ILE A 87 8.39 -0.59 -6.40
N GLY A 88 7.30 -1.23 -6.80
CA GLY A 88 6.79 -1.13 -8.14
C GLY A 88 5.61 -0.20 -8.16
N HIS A 89 5.59 0.70 -9.15
CA HIS A 89 4.49 1.65 -9.30
C HIS A 89 3.72 1.33 -10.56
N ARG A 90 2.41 1.37 -10.44
CA ARG A 90 1.54 1.21 -11.59
C ARG A 90 0.54 2.34 -11.60
N VAL A 91 0.44 3.04 -12.71
CA VAL A 91 -0.52 4.12 -12.86
C VAL A 91 -1.62 3.61 -13.76
N VAL A 92 -2.85 3.63 -13.23
CA VAL A 92 -3.96 3.09 -13.97
C VAL A 92 -4.78 4.22 -14.53
N HIS A 93 -4.56 4.58 -15.76
CA HIS A 93 -5.51 5.35 -16.49
C HIS A 93 -5.21 5.14 -17.93
N GLY A 94 -5.92 4.31 -18.47
CA GLY A 94 -5.96 4.10 -19.84
C GLY A 94 -4.87 3.30 -20.38
N GLY A 95 -3.80 3.29 -19.98
CA GLY A 95 -2.76 2.72 -20.67
C GLY A 95 -1.90 1.80 -19.99
N GLU A 96 -2.05 1.54 -18.90
CA GLU A 96 -1.32 0.78 -18.16
C GLU A 96 0.09 0.83 -18.20
N ILE A 97 0.83 1.48 -17.67
CA ILE A 97 2.23 1.43 -17.65
C ILE A 97 2.73 1.00 -16.32
N PHE A 98 3.59 0.00 -16.32
CA PHE A 98 4.17 -0.47 -15.11
C PHE A 98 5.64 -0.15 -15.09
N LYS A 99 6.13 0.45 -14.04
CA LYS A 99 7.51 0.77 -13.89
C LYS A 99 8.02 0.27 -12.57
N GLU A 100 9.17 -0.39 -12.59
CA GLU A 100 9.82 -0.75 -11.38
C GLU A 100 10.74 0.32 -10.91
N SER A 101 10.71 0.61 -9.64
CA SER A 101 11.65 1.52 -9.04
C SER A 101 12.50 0.73 -8.11
N ALA A 102 13.68 0.53 -8.47
CA ALA A 102 14.58 -0.24 -7.62
C ALA A 102 15.23 0.64 -6.59
#